data_d85373221efecad374573055a3e66c1f
#
_entry.id   d85373221efecad374573055a3e66c1f
#
_cell.length_a   1.000
_cell.length_b   1.000
_cell.length_c   1.000
_cell.angle_alpha   90.00
_cell.angle_beta   90.00
_cell.angle_gamma   90.00
#
_symmetry.space_group_name_H-M   'P 1'
#
loop_
_entity.id
_entity.type
_entity.pdbx_description
1 polymer ?
#
loop_
_entity_poly.entity_id
_entity_poly.type
_entity_poly.pdbx_seq_one_letter_code
_entity_poly.pdbx_strand_id
1 'polypeptide(L)'
;MGQKLPFRLILASGSQGRRWLLEQAGYSFEIRPSNIPEPTETRLGDCRHYVAELAWLKAEAVAAQVSDGLILAADTVGWLNGRVVGKPDDEADARRIIRSLSGMVHELWTGVCLWLRPGDWQFTWQERSLVRMKPLSDAEIEDYLQTRKWEGCSGAYAIELPNDPYLTVEQGSVSNVIGLPMESLERALATWKKVIESA
;
A
#
# COMPACT_ATOMS: atom_id res chain seq x y z
N MET A 1 -1.84 24.32 6.90
CA MET A 1 -2.70 24.61 5.73
C MET A 1 -2.70 23.35 4.87
N GLY A 2 -3.88 22.77 4.59
CA GLY A 2 -3.97 21.55 3.80
C GLY A 2 -3.48 21.76 2.37
N GLN A 3 -2.86 20.72 1.78
CA GLN A 3 -2.42 20.73 0.38
C GLN A 3 -3.65 20.80 -0.53
N LYS A 4 -3.83 21.95 -1.19
CA LYS A 4 -4.98 22.17 -2.09
C LYS A 4 -4.62 21.69 -3.49
N LEU A 5 -5.24 20.60 -3.93
CA LEU A 5 -5.14 20.13 -5.30
C LEU A 5 -6.19 20.85 -6.19
N PRO A 6 -5.91 21.06 -7.48
CA PRO A 6 -6.86 21.67 -8.42
C PRO A 6 -8.01 20.73 -8.81
N PHE A 7 -8.03 19.51 -8.29
CA PHE A 7 -9.01 18.46 -8.55
C PHE A 7 -9.43 17.76 -7.27
N ARG A 8 -10.58 17.13 -7.29
CA ARG A 8 -11.07 16.26 -6.24
C ARG A 8 -10.21 14.99 -6.19
N LEU A 9 -9.61 14.67 -5.05
CA LEU A 9 -8.86 13.44 -4.85
C LEU A 9 -9.79 12.33 -4.33
N ILE A 10 -9.73 11.16 -4.92
CA ILE A 10 -10.54 9.99 -4.56
C ILE A 10 -9.60 8.84 -4.22
N LEU A 11 -9.59 8.40 -2.97
CA LEU A 11 -8.82 7.23 -2.53
C LEU A 11 -9.62 5.95 -2.80
N ALA A 12 -9.16 5.14 -3.77
CA ALA A 12 -9.76 3.86 -4.14
C ALA A 12 -9.35 2.72 -3.19
N SER A 13 -9.36 2.97 -1.89
CA SER A 13 -8.92 2.02 -0.88
C SER A 13 -9.63 2.20 0.45
N GLY A 14 -9.97 1.08 1.11
CA GLY A 14 -10.45 1.05 2.49
C GLY A 14 -9.34 0.98 3.55
N SER A 15 -8.06 0.98 3.16
CA SER A 15 -6.92 0.86 4.08
C SER A 15 -6.83 2.04 5.03
N GLN A 16 -6.83 1.77 6.33
CA GLN A 16 -6.65 2.79 7.37
C GLN A 16 -5.26 3.43 7.31
N GLY A 17 -4.22 2.64 6.98
CA GLY A 17 -2.85 3.15 6.85
C GLY A 17 -2.72 4.18 5.71
N ARG A 18 -3.29 3.89 4.53
CA ARG A 18 -3.28 4.83 3.40
C ARG A 18 -4.06 6.10 3.70
N ARG A 19 -5.23 5.95 4.33
CA ARG A 19 -6.04 7.07 4.79
C ARG A 19 -5.24 7.96 5.74
N TRP A 20 -4.65 7.37 6.78
CA TRP A 20 -3.86 8.08 7.78
C TRP A 20 -2.69 8.85 7.14
N LEU A 21 -1.94 8.24 6.19
CA LEU A 21 -0.84 8.90 5.49
C LEU A 21 -1.29 10.16 4.75
N LEU A 22 -2.41 10.09 4.04
CA LEU A 22 -2.97 11.25 3.31
C LEU A 22 -3.47 12.34 4.28
N GLU A 23 -4.10 11.97 5.38
CA GLU A 23 -4.55 12.89 6.43
C GLU A 23 -3.36 13.61 7.08
N GLN A 24 -2.28 12.88 7.43
CA GLN A 24 -1.06 13.47 7.99
C GLN A 24 -0.37 14.44 7.01
N ALA A 25 -0.41 14.15 5.73
CA ALA A 25 0.09 15.04 4.68
C ALA A 25 -0.84 16.23 4.37
N GLY A 26 -2.01 16.30 5.00
CA GLY A 26 -2.97 17.41 4.87
C GLY A 26 -3.77 17.39 3.58
N TYR A 27 -3.91 16.25 2.90
CA TYR A 27 -4.78 16.12 1.74
C TYR A 27 -6.24 16.03 2.15
N SER A 28 -7.11 16.68 1.36
CA SER A 28 -8.57 16.44 1.40
C SER A 28 -8.93 15.44 0.31
N PHE A 29 -9.64 14.39 0.65
CA PHE A 29 -10.00 13.32 -0.27
C PHE A 29 -11.33 12.65 0.09
N GLU A 30 -11.96 12.01 -0.90
CA GLU A 30 -13.10 11.12 -0.74
C GLU A 30 -12.59 9.66 -0.67
N ILE A 31 -13.21 8.83 0.18
CA ILE A 31 -12.91 7.40 0.24
C ILE A 31 -13.95 6.64 -0.59
N ARG A 32 -13.47 5.88 -1.58
CA ARG A 32 -14.30 5.03 -2.44
C ARG A 32 -13.59 3.71 -2.71
N PRO A 33 -13.70 2.70 -1.83
CA PRO A 33 -13.03 1.42 -2.01
C PRO A 33 -13.43 0.75 -3.33
N SER A 34 -12.45 0.17 -4.02
CA SER A 34 -12.66 -0.49 -5.31
C SER A 34 -13.49 -1.79 -5.20
N ASN A 35 -13.38 -2.49 -4.06
CA ASN A 35 -14.07 -3.75 -3.76
C ASN A 35 -13.91 -4.83 -4.86
N ILE A 36 -12.81 -4.81 -5.61
CA ILE A 36 -12.52 -5.85 -6.61
C ILE A 36 -12.00 -7.11 -5.91
N PRO A 37 -12.30 -8.30 -6.45
CA PRO A 37 -11.64 -9.52 -6.01
C PRO A 37 -10.13 -9.42 -6.26
N GLU A 38 -9.32 -9.65 -5.23
CA GLU A 38 -7.86 -9.72 -5.40
C GLU A 38 -7.49 -11.12 -5.94
N PRO A 39 -6.78 -11.23 -7.06
CA PRO A 39 -6.33 -12.51 -7.56
C PRO A 39 -5.35 -13.14 -6.56
N THR A 40 -5.54 -14.43 -6.27
CA THR A 40 -4.71 -15.17 -5.29
C THR A 40 -3.36 -15.60 -5.86
N GLU A 41 -3.19 -15.55 -7.18
CA GLU A 41 -1.97 -15.95 -7.87
C GLU A 41 -1.38 -14.84 -8.72
N THR A 42 -0.06 -14.66 -8.62
CA THR A 42 0.70 -13.77 -9.50
C THR A 42 0.78 -14.36 -10.90
N ARG A 43 -0.05 -13.93 -11.84
CA ARG A 43 -0.01 -14.35 -13.24
C ARG A 43 1.30 -13.96 -13.95
N LEU A 44 2.02 -13.01 -13.43
CA LEU A 44 3.17 -12.36 -14.09
C LEU A 44 4.54 -12.75 -13.51
N GLY A 45 4.61 -13.62 -12.50
CA GLY A 45 5.89 -14.14 -11.95
C GLY A 45 6.81 -13.10 -11.31
N ASP A 46 6.44 -11.81 -11.30
CA ASP A 46 7.21 -10.70 -10.76
C ASP A 46 6.31 -9.82 -9.87
N CYS A 47 6.75 -9.63 -8.63
CA CYS A 47 6.04 -8.84 -7.63
C CYS A 47 5.76 -7.39 -8.08
N ARG A 48 6.68 -6.79 -8.86
CA ARG A 48 6.53 -5.43 -9.40
C ARG A 48 5.32 -5.29 -10.30
N HIS A 49 5.19 -6.20 -11.26
CA HIS A 49 4.05 -6.20 -12.18
C HIS A 49 2.75 -6.49 -11.45
N TYR A 50 2.78 -7.41 -10.49
CA TYR A 50 1.61 -7.78 -9.71
C TYR A 50 0.99 -6.59 -8.95
N VAL A 51 1.80 -5.85 -8.17
CA VAL A 51 1.28 -4.71 -7.40
C VAL A 51 0.86 -3.55 -8.31
N ALA A 52 1.54 -3.35 -9.44
CA ALA A 52 1.18 -2.32 -10.42
C ALA A 52 -0.16 -2.66 -11.10
N GLU A 53 -0.36 -3.91 -11.51
CA GLU A 53 -1.62 -4.39 -12.10
C GLU A 53 -2.77 -4.27 -11.11
N LEU A 54 -2.60 -4.69 -9.86
CA LEU A 54 -3.64 -4.57 -8.84
C LEU A 54 -4.00 -3.11 -8.54
N ALA A 55 -3.01 -2.24 -8.46
CA ALA A 55 -3.27 -0.81 -8.28
C ALA A 55 -4.05 -0.24 -9.47
N TRP A 56 -3.70 -0.63 -10.68
CA TRP A 56 -4.40 -0.21 -11.90
C TRP A 56 -5.85 -0.72 -11.93
N LEU A 57 -6.08 -2.02 -11.68
CA LEU A 57 -7.42 -2.61 -11.62
C LEU A 57 -8.31 -1.94 -10.56
N LYS A 58 -7.74 -1.60 -9.40
CA LYS A 58 -8.44 -0.86 -8.35
C LYS A 58 -8.81 0.55 -8.79
N ALA A 59 -7.93 1.22 -9.51
CA ALA A 59 -8.21 2.55 -10.07
C ALA A 59 -9.29 2.49 -11.15
N GLU A 60 -9.21 1.52 -12.08
CA GLU A 60 -10.19 1.30 -13.15
C GLU A 60 -11.60 1.10 -12.61
N ALA A 61 -11.75 0.22 -11.61
CA ALA A 61 -13.05 -0.07 -11.00
C ALA A 61 -13.72 1.17 -10.40
N VAL A 62 -12.94 2.12 -9.87
CA VAL A 62 -13.47 3.39 -9.35
C VAL A 62 -13.67 4.40 -10.49
N ALA A 63 -12.75 4.46 -11.46
CA ALA A 63 -12.84 5.35 -12.61
C ALA A 63 -14.11 5.11 -13.44
N ALA A 64 -14.59 3.87 -13.51
CA ALA A 64 -15.84 3.51 -14.17
C ALA A 64 -17.11 4.08 -13.45
N GLN A 65 -16.97 4.51 -12.19
CA GLN A 65 -18.10 4.96 -11.37
C GLN A 65 -18.11 6.49 -11.16
N VAL A 66 -17.07 7.21 -11.59
CA VAL A 66 -16.94 8.65 -11.39
C VAL A 66 -16.74 9.38 -12.70
N SER A 67 -17.34 10.56 -12.82
CA SER A 67 -17.24 11.41 -14.01
C SER A 67 -16.06 12.37 -13.97
N ASP A 68 -15.58 12.73 -12.75
CA ASP A 68 -14.52 13.71 -12.52
C ASP A 68 -13.69 13.38 -11.27
N GLY A 69 -12.48 13.89 -11.21
CA GLY A 69 -11.55 13.77 -10.09
C GLY A 69 -10.33 12.93 -10.40
N LEU A 70 -9.36 12.97 -9.51
CA LEU A 70 -8.14 12.15 -9.56
C LEU A 70 -8.30 10.95 -8.61
N ILE A 71 -8.38 9.77 -9.21
CA ILE A 71 -8.42 8.50 -8.47
C ILE A 71 -7.00 8.12 -8.09
N LEU A 72 -6.78 7.83 -6.82
CA LEU A 72 -5.56 7.27 -6.26
C LEU A 72 -5.86 5.86 -5.77
N ALA A 73 -5.25 4.88 -6.40
CA ALA A 73 -5.28 3.49 -5.96
C ALA A 73 -3.88 2.99 -5.63
N ALA A 74 -3.80 2.04 -4.71
CA ALA A 74 -2.55 1.38 -4.38
C ALA A 74 -2.79 -0.07 -3.94
N ASP A 75 -1.76 -0.90 -4.16
CA ASP A 75 -1.70 -2.25 -3.64
C ASP A 75 -0.32 -2.54 -3.03
N THR A 76 -0.29 -3.28 -1.92
CA THR A 76 0.95 -3.55 -1.18
C THR A 76 1.03 -5.02 -0.80
N VAL A 77 2.18 -5.64 -1.11
CA VAL A 77 2.45 -7.02 -0.74
C VAL A 77 3.85 -7.19 -0.17
N GLY A 78 4.00 -8.18 0.71
CA GLY A 78 5.30 -8.69 1.13
C GLY A 78 5.88 -9.63 0.07
N TRP A 79 7.20 -9.68 -0.02
CA TRP A 79 7.92 -10.57 -0.91
C TRP A 79 9.11 -11.20 -0.17
N LEU A 80 9.08 -12.52 -0.03
CA LEU A 80 10.13 -13.29 0.62
C LEU A 80 10.50 -14.50 -0.24
N ASN A 81 11.79 -14.66 -0.53
CA ASN A 81 12.32 -15.84 -1.24
C ASN A 81 11.58 -16.17 -2.56
N GLY A 82 11.24 -15.14 -3.36
CA GLY A 82 10.57 -15.34 -4.63
C GLY A 82 9.06 -15.60 -4.55
N ARG A 83 8.44 -15.34 -3.39
CA ARG A 83 7.00 -15.57 -3.18
C ARG A 83 6.31 -14.37 -2.55
N VAL A 84 5.08 -14.14 -2.94
CA VAL A 84 4.19 -13.17 -2.28
C VAL A 84 3.89 -13.64 -0.86
N VAL A 85 4.04 -12.72 0.08
CA VAL A 85 3.55 -12.87 1.45
C VAL A 85 2.28 -12.03 1.57
N GLY A 86 1.15 -12.70 1.43
CA GLY A 86 -0.17 -12.07 1.41
C GLY A 86 -0.71 -11.73 2.79
N LYS A 87 -2.01 -11.48 2.82
CA LYS A 87 -2.78 -11.36 4.06
C LYS A 87 -3.04 -12.75 4.65
N PRO A 88 -3.02 -12.90 5.97
CA PRO A 88 -3.38 -14.17 6.60
C PRO A 88 -4.89 -14.46 6.48
N ASP A 89 -5.23 -15.73 6.31
CA ASP A 89 -6.61 -16.18 6.28
C ASP A 89 -7.20 -16.28 7.69
N ASP A 90 -6.38 -16.67 8.66
CA ASP A 90 -6.73 -16.83 10.07
C ASP A 90 -5.50 -16.62 10.99
N GLU A 91 -5.69 -16.81 12.30
CA GLU A 91 -4.63 -16.66 13.29
C GLU A 91 -3.51 -17.70 13.12
N ALA A 92 -3.85 -18.94 12.73
CA ALA A 92 -2.85 -19.98 12.50
C ALA A 92 -1.97 -19.63 11.29
N ASP A 93 -2.57 -19.09 10.25
CA ASP A 93 -1.85 -18.59 9.07
C ASP A 93 -1.02 -17.35 9.40
N ALA A 94 -1.55 -16.40 10.19
CA ALA A 94 -0.81 -15.25 10.70
C ALA A 94 0.45 -15.67 11.47
N ARG A 95 0.32 -16.65 12.36
CA ARG A 95 1.45 -17.25 13.11
C ARG A 95 2.50 -17.85 12.19
N ARG A 96 2.07 -18.61 11.19
CA ARG A 96 2.95 -19.22 10.18
C ARG A 96 3.71 -18.14 9.39
N ILE A 97 3.02 -17.10 8.96
CA ILE A 97 3.61 -15.98 8.21
C ILE A 97 4.64 -15.25 9.07
N ILE A 98 4.29 -14.83 10.29
CA ILE A 98 5.20 -14.11 11.19
C ILE A 98 6.45 -14.95 11.50
N ARG A 99 6.29 -16.24 11.75
CA ARG A 99 7.43 -17.15 11.93
C ARG A 99 8.36 -17.20 10.73
N SER A 100 7.81 -17.18 9.51
CA SER A 100 8.60 -17.19 8.28
C SER A 100 9.37 -15.88 8.05
N LEU A 101 8.89 -14.77 8.60
CA LEU A 101 9.51 -13.45 8.51
C LEU A 101 10.49 -13.17 9.68
N SER A 102 10.34 -13.88 10.80
CA SER A 102 11.16 -13.70 12.00
C SER A 102 12.66 -13.87 11.69
N GLY A 103 13.46 -12.88 12.03
CA GLY A 103 14.90 -12.83 11.75
C GLY A 103 15.28 -12.54 10.30
N MET A 104 14.30 -12.40 9.41
CA MET A 104 14.55 -12.26 7.97
C MET A 104 14.51 -10.81 7.49
N VAL A 105 15.25 -10.55 6.41
CA VAL A 105 15.04 -9.37 5.57
C VAL A 105 14.11 -9.77 4.43
N HIS A 106 13.09 -8.97 4.20
CA HIS A 106 12.14 -9.19 3.11
C HIS A 106 11.79 -7.87 2.42
N GLU A 107 11.18 -7.96 1.27
CA GLU A 107 10.76 -6.80 0.50
C GLU A 107 9.28 -6.50 0.75
N LEU A 108 8.95 -5.20 0.75
CA LEU A 108 7.58 -4.71 0.65
C LEU A 108 7.47 -3.89 -0.63
N TRP A 109 6.58 -4.30 -1.51
CA TRP A 109 6.30 -3.65 -2.77
C TRP A 109 4.94 -3.00 -2.76
N THR A 110 4.87 -1.73 -3.14
CA THR A 110 3.62 -1.01 -3.34
C THR A 110 3.52 -0.54 -4.78
N GLY A 111 2.47 -0.97 -5.47
CA GLY A 111 2.03 -0.37 -6.72
C GLY A 111 1.08 0.79 -6.45
N VAL A 112 1.20 1.84 -7.23
CA VAL A 112 0.32 3.02 -7.16
C VAL A 112 -0.19 3.36 -8.54
N CYS A 113 -1.46 3.71 -8.65
CA CYS A 113 -2.06 4.21 -9.88
C CYS A 113 -2.79 5.53 -9.61
N LEU A 114 -2.50 6.53 -10.42
CA LEU A 114 -3.26 7.77 -10.54
C LEU A 114 -4.06 7.74 -11.85
N TRP A 115 -5.36 8.05 -11.78
CA TRP A 115 -6.26 8.08 -12.93
C TRP A 115 -7.13 9.33 -12.90
N LEU A 116 -6.94 10.24 -13.86
CA LEU A 116 -7.70 11.49 -13.93
C LEU A 116 -8.96 11.33 -14.79
N ARG A 117 -10.10 11.79 -14.27
CA ARG A 117 -11.38 11.92 -14.97
C ARG A 117 -11.82 13.39 -15.00
N PRO A 118 -12.49 13.90 -16.06
CA PRO A 118 -12.70 13.24 -17.36
C PRO A 118 -11.39 13.08 -18.14
N GLY A 119 -11.40 12.22 -19.13
CA GLY A 119 -10.22 11.77 -19.84
C GLY A 119 -9.68 10.48 -19.22
N ASP A 120 -8.69 9.88 -19.86
CA ASP A 120 -8.11 8.61 -19.44
C ASP A 120 -6.60 8.74 -19.19
N TRP A 121 -6.19 9.85 -18.57
CA TRP A 121 -4.82 10.05 -18.16
C TRP A 121 -4.51 9.16 -16.95
N GLN A 122 -3.54 8.28 -17.14
CA GLN A 122 -3.14 7.29 -16.17
C GLN A 122 -1.64 7.34 -15.94
N PHE A 123 -1.23 7.14 -14.70
CA PHE A 123 0.17 6.99 -14.34
C PHE A 123 0.30 5.92 -13.26
N THR A 124 1.03 4.84 -13.57
CA THR A 124 1.25 3.73 -12.66
C THR A 124 2.73 3.54 -12.41
N TRP A 125 3.11 3.36 -11.15
CA TRP A 125 4.48 3.06 -10.74
C TRP A 125 4.49 2.14 -9.53
N GLN A 126 5.66 1.68 -9.17
CA GLN A 126 5.88 0.84 -7.99
C GLN A 126 7.09 1.31 -7.19
N GLU A 127 7.03 1.08 -5.88
CA GLU A 127 8.10 1.36 -4.94
C GLU A 127 8.41 0.13 -4.10
N ARG A 128 9.70 -0.01 -3.76
CA ARG A 128 10.20 -1.10 -2.92
C ARG A 128 10.81 -0.56 -1.64
N SER A 129 10.53 -1.24 -0.53
CA SER A 129 11.27 -1.09 0.71
C SER A 129 11.85 -2.44 1.14
N LEU A 130 13.04 -2.43 1.72
CA LEU A 130 13.60 -3.56 2.44
C LEU A 130 13.33 -3.37 3.92
N VAL A 131 12.77 -4.39 4.53
CA VAL A 131 12.48 -4.39 5.95
C VAL A 131 13.09 -5.61 6.62
N ARG A 132 13.60 -5.41 7.82
CA ARG A 132 14.12 -6.49 8.68
C ARG A 132 13.16 -6.70 9.84
N MET A 133 12.66 -7.91 9.98
CA MET A 133 12.02 -8.35 11.22
C MET A 133 13.08 -8.93 12.14
N LYS A 134 13.14 -8.48 13.40
CA LYS A 134 14.04 -9.07 14.39
C LYS A 134 13.66 -10.53 14.64
N PRO A 135 14.59 -11.39 15.13
CA PRO A 135 14.22 -12.71 15.62
C PRO A 135 13.17 -12.59 16.74
N LEU A 136 12.04 -13.28 16.58
CA LEU A 136 10.95 -13.32 17.55
C LEU A 136 10.91 -14.67 18.24
N SER A 137 10.75 -14.68 19.56
CA SER A 137 10.41 -15.87 20.33
C SER A 137 8.95 -16.26 20.09
N ASP A 138 8.59 -17.52 20.38
CA ASP A 138 7.19 -17.97 20.31
C ASP A 138 6.28 -17.13 21.22
N ALA A 139 6.75 -16.72 22.39
CA ALA A 139 5.99 -15.87 23.31
C ALA A 139 5.70 -14.49 22.68
N GLU A 140 6.69 -13.83 22.05
CA GLU A 140 6.48 -12.55 21.38
C GLU A 140 5.51 -12.66 20.20
N ILE A 141 5.53 -13.78 19.47
CA ILE A 141 4.58 -14.04 18.39
C ILE A 141 3.17 -14.18 18.97
N GLU A 142 2.97 -14.97 20.03
CA GLU A 142 1.66 -15.15 20.66
C GLU A 142 1.14 -13.82 21.24
N ASP A 143 1.97 -13.04 21.92
CA ASP A 143 1.60 -11.72 22.46
C ASP A 143 1.15 -10.77 21.33
N TYR A 144 1.86 -10.78 20.20
CA TYR A 144 1.47 -9.97 19.04
C TYR A 144 0.13 -10.44 18.43
N LEU A 145 -0.08 -11.75 18.29
CA LEU A 145 -1.32 -12.30 17.73
C LEU A 145 -2.55 -11.93 18.57
N GLN A 146 -2.43 -11.87 19.89
CA GLN A 146 -3.50 -11.44 20.79
C GLN A 146 -3.93 -9.98 20.54
N THR A 147 -3.07 -9.14 19.97
CA THR A 147 -3.44 -7.75 19.61
C THR A 147 -4.43 -7.67 18.45
N ARG A 148 -4.55 -8.70 17.64
CA ARG A 148 -5.34 -8.78 16.40
C ARG A 148 -4.95 -7.73 15.34
N LYS A 149 -3.86 -7.00 15.51
CA LYS A 149 -3.38 -6.00 14.54
C LYS A 149 -2.92 -6.60 13.22
N TRP A 150 -2.70 -7.90 13.17
CA TRP A 150 -2.33 -8.65 11.97
C TRP A 150 -3.48 -8.76 10.95
N GLU A 151 -4.74 -8.58 11.38
CA GLU A 151 -5.90 -8.77 10.53
C GLU A 151 -5.90 -7.80 9.34
N GLY A 152 -6.02 -8.35 8.13
CA GLY A 152 -6.03 -7.58 6.89
C GLY A 152 -4.68 -6.98 6.46
N CYS A 153 -3.60 -7.27 7.17
CA CYS A 153 -2.26 -6.81 6.84
C CYS A 153 -1.48 -7.83 6.02
N SER A 154 -0.91 -7.43 4.88
CA SER A 154 0.08 -8.25 4.15
C SER A 154 1.29 -8.51 5.05
N GLY A 155 1.79 -9.75 5.04
CA GLY A 155 2.84 -10.15 5.96
C GLY A 155 2.35 -10.38 7.39
N ALA A 156 1.04 -10.38 7.64
CA ALA A 156 0.44 -10.55 8.96
C ALA A 156 0.99 -9.58 10.02
N TYR A 157 1.51 -8.42 9.61
CA TYR A 157 2.13 -7.46 10.51
C TYR A 157 1.76 -6.02 10.15
N ALA A 158 1.29 -5.27 11.16
CA ALA A 158 1.04 -3.83 11.07
C ALA A 158 2.21 -3.08 11.70
N ILE A 159 2.93 -2.28 10.89
CA ILE A 159 4.03 -1.46 11.40
C ILE A 159 3.53 -0.38 12.35
N GLU A 160 4.18 -0.23 13.50
CA GLU A 160 3.86 0.77 14.52
C GLU A 160 4.92 1.88 14.56
N LEU A 161 4.57 3.05 14.09
CA LEU A 161 5.46 4.21 14.07
C LEU A 161 5.26 5.10 15.30
N PRO A 162 6.33 5.82 15.73
CA PRO A 162 7.66 5.94 15.12
C PRO A 162 8.66 4.85 15.54
N ASN A 163 8.36 4.04 16.52
CA ASN A 163 9.30 3.07 17.11
C ASN A 163 8.68 1.68 17.09
N ASP A 164 8.69 1.03 15.92
CA ASP A 164 8.22 -0.33 15.81
C ASP A 164 9.11 -1.28 16.60
N PRO A 165 8.56 -2.14 17.49
CA PRO A 165 9.35 -3.00 18.37
C PRO A 165 9.99 -4.17 17.64
N TYR A 166 9.50 -4.54 16.46
CA TYR A 166 9.89 -5.77 15.76
C TYR A 166 10.43 -5.56 14.36
N LEU A 167 10.08 -4.44 13.69
CA LEU A 167 10.39 -4.22 12.28
C LEU A 167 11.20 -2.94 12.08
N THR A 168 12.28 -3.05 11.28
CA THR A 168 13.13 -1.92 10.88
C THR A 168 13.14 -1.78 9.37
N VAL A 169 12.94 -0.56 8.88
CA VAL A 169 13.09 -0.25 7.45
C VAL A 169 14.57 -0.01 7.15
N GLU A 170 15.20 -0.90 6.37
CA GLU A 170 16.61 -0.80 6.00
C GLU A 170 16.83 0.04 4.75
N GLN A 171 15.90 -0.03 3.78
CA GLN A 171 15.93 0.76 2.55
C GLN A 171 14.51 1.14 2.12
N GLY A 172 14.37 2.23 1.38
CA GLY A 172 13.09 2.75 0.95
C GLY A 172 12.46 3.66 1.99
N SER A 173 11.13 3.73 2.02
CA SER A 173 10.42 4.62 2.94
C SER A 173 9.42 3.88 3.82
N VAL A 174 9.21 4.44 4.99
CA VAL A 174 8.23 3.95 5.95
C VAL A 174 6.80 4.10 5.39
N SER A 175 6.53 5.19 4.67
CA SER A 175 5.23 5.42 4.04
C SER A 175 4.89 4.33 3.02
N ASN A 176 5.90 3.83 2.27
CA ASN A 176 5.75 2.68 1.39
C ASN A 176 5.39 1.40 2.17
N VAL A 177 6.02 1.17 3.30
CA VAL A 177 5.75 0.01 4.17
C VAL A 177 4.33 0.05 4.74
N ILE A 178 3.82 1.23 5.10
CA ILE A 178 2.41 1.42 5.53
C ILE A 178 1.43 1.17 4.38
N GLY A 179 1.88 1.36 3.12
CA GLY A 179 1.11 1.02 1.94
C GLY A 179 0.82 2.15 0.96
N LEU A 180 1.49 3.30 1.11
CA LEU A 180 1.41 4.41 0.15
C LEU A 180 2.73 5.21 0.18
N PRO A 181 3.57 5.13 -0.87
CA PRO A 181 4.87 5.81 -0.91
C PRO A 181 4.68 7.32 -1.11
N MET A 182 4.54 8.06 0.00
CA MET A 182 4.17 9.48 0.00
C MET A 182 5.17 10.34 -0.76
N GLU A 183 6.45 10.03 -0.68
CA GLU A 183 7.52 10.82 -1.30
C GLU A 183 7.42 10.82 -2.85
N SER A 184 7.11 9.67 -3.45
CA SER A 184 6.88 9.59 -4.90
C SER A 184 5.49 10.08 -5.29
N LEU A 185 4.48 9.85 -4.45
CA LEU A 185 3.13 10.39 -4.67
C LEU A 185 3.14 11.91 -4.72
N GLU A 186 3.81 12.60 -3.80
CA GLU A 186 3.91 14.07 -3.79
C GLU A 186 4.61 14.60 -5.03
N ARG A 187 5.69 13.94 -5.50
CA ARG A 187 6.34 14.29 -6.77
C ARG A 187 5.42 14.11 -7.97
N ALA A 188 4.66 13.01 -8.01
CA ALA A 188 3.70 12.75 -9.08
C ALA A 188 2.58 13.80 -9.08
N LEU A 189 1.98 14.11 -7.94
CA LEU A 189 0.93 15.12 -7.80
C LEU A 189 1.40 16.51 -8.18
N ALA A 190 2.63 16.89 -7.79
CA ALA A 190 3.24 18.18 -8.17
C ALA A 190 3.45 18.30 -9.69
N THR A 191 3.83 17.19 -10.35
CA THR A 191 3.99 17.14 -11.82
C THR A 191 2.62 17.27 -12.51
N TRP A 192 1.63 16.53 -12.05
CA TRP A 192 0.27 16.59 -12.60
C TRP A 192 -0.37 17.96 -12.45
N LYS A 193 -0.18 18.60 -11.31
CA LYS A 193 -0.67 19.97 -11.08
C LYS A 193 -0.12 20.92 -12.16
N LYS A 194 1.18 20.87 -12.46
CA LYS A 194 1.79 21.71 -13.50
C LYS A 194 1.23 21.44 -14.89
N VAL A 195 1.03 20.16 -15.24
CA VAL A 195 0.46 19.77 -16.55
C VAL A 195 -0.96 20.30 -16.71
N ILE A 196 -1.80 20.20 -15.68
CA ILE A 196 -3.18 20.68 -15.72
C ILE A 196 -3.27 22.20 -15.75
N GLU A 197 -2.41 22.92 -15.01
CA GLU A 197 -2.36 24.38 -14.98
C GLU A 197 -1.80 24.98 -16.30
N SER A 198 -1.13 24.17 -17.13
CA SER A 198 -0.56 24.60 -18.43
C SER A 198 -1.41 24.18 -19.63
N ALA A 199 -2.50 23.44 -19.44
CA ALA A 199 -3.42 22.98 -20.49
C ALA A 199 -4.69 23.83 -20.56
#